data_6856dee24a9e543bde60db2d03c4071a
#
_entry.id   6856dee24a9e543bde60db2d03c4071a
#
_cell.length_a   1.000
_cell.length_b   1.000
_cell.length_c   1.000
_cell.angle_alpha   90.00
_cell.angle_beta   90.00
_cell.angle_gamma   90.00
#
_symmetry.space_group_name_H-M   'P 1'
#
loop_
_entity.id
_entity.type
_entity.pdbx_description
1 polymer ?
#
loop_
_entity_poly.entity_id
_entity_poly.type
_entity_poly.pdbx_seq_one_letter_code
_entity_poly.pdbx_strand_id
1 'polypeptide(L)'
;MGALQGIRVLDLSRVLTGPWCGQILADLGAEVIKIERPKVGDDTRMWGPPWMLDNEGAATRESGYYQCTNRNKYSVAIDIATEQGQELIREIAKTADVVIENYKAGSLEKYGLDYASLNQLNPNLVYCSITGFGQTGPRAEEPGYDFIIQGMSGLMSITGEKDESPGGGAQKVGVAVVDIQTGLYATVAIQAALLARQHTGCGQYIDLSLLDVQVATLANQGMNYLTSGVAPKRMGNNHPNIVHFQTFKAKDKSLLSPVAMISNLKIYALPLSFLNY
;
A
#
# COMPACT_ATOMS: atom_id res chain seq x y z
N MET A 1 10.60 -7.20 -23.14
CA MET A 1 9.13 -6.99 -23.01
C MET A 1 8.77 -7.18 -21.56
N GLY A 2 8.03 -6.22 -20.96
CA GLY A 2 7.50 -6.37 -19.59
C GLY A 2 6.29 -7.31 -19.57
N ALA A 3 6.04 -7.94 -18.43
CA ALA A 3 4.91 -8.89 -18.26
C ALA A 3 3.54 -8.25 -18.51
N LEU A 4 3.40 -6.94 -18.27
CA LEU A 4 2.18 -6.16 -18.47
C LEU A 4 2.26 -5.22 -19.69
N GLN A 5 3.14 -5.51 -20.65
CA GLN A 5 3.22 -4.72 -21.86
C GLN A 5 1.87 -4.74 -22.62
N GLY A 6 1.39 -3.55 -23.01
CA GLY A 6 0.10 -3.37 -23.67
C GLY A 6 -1.06 -3.11 -22.72
N ILE A 7 -0.85 -3.22 -21.40
CA ILE A 7 -1.83 -2.83 -20.38
C ILE A 7 -1.69 -1.34 -20.10
N ARG A 8 -2.80 -0.62 -20.15
CA ARG A 8 -2.89 0.82 -19.82
C ARG A 8 -3.62 1.03 -18.51
N VAL A 9 -3.00 1.76 -17.59
CA VAL A 9 -3.51 2.09 -16.25
C VAL A 9 -3.76 3.58 -16.14
N LEU A 10 -4.97 3.96 -15.79
CA LEU A 10 -5.34 5.31 -15.39
C LEU A 10 -5.26 5.40 -13.86
N ASP A 11 -4.23 6.09 -13.37
CA ASP A 11 -3.95 6.24 -11.94
C ASP A 11 -4.48 7.59 -11.44
N LEU A 12 -5.67 7.57 -10.83
CA LEU A 12 -6.28 8.73 -10.18
C LEU A 12 -5.89 8.84 -8.70
N SER A 13 -5.14 7.86 -8.20
CA SER A 13 -4.81 7.76 -6.78
C SER A 13 -3.76 8.77 -6.32
N ARG A 14 -3.69 8.99 -5.00
CA ARG A 14 -2.79 9.96 -4.37
C ARG A 14 -2.08 9.33 -3.19
N VAL A 15 -1.05 9.99 -2.71
CA VAL A 15 -0.27 9.69 -1.52
C VAL A 15 0.58 8.43 -1.67
N LEU A 16 0.17 7.26 -1.16
CA LEU A 16 1.07 6.10 -1.09
C LEU A 16 0.44 4.82 -1.64
N THR A 17 -0.67 4.34 -1.11
CA THR A 17 -1.22 3.01 -1.39
C THR A 17 -1.48 2.76 -2.88
N GLY A 18 -2.31 3.60 -3.49
CA GLY A 18 -2.63 3.50 -4.92
C GLY A 18 -1.41 3.80 -5.81
N PRO A 19 -0.64 4.89 -5.55
CA PRO A 19 0.60 5.14 -6.28
C PRO A 19 1.63 4.01 -6.18
N TRP A 20 1.74 3.33 -5.04
CA TRP A 20 2.60 2.14 -4.89
C TRP A 20 2.17 1.01 -5.82
N CYS A 21 0.86 0.73 -5.88
CA CYS A 21 0.29 -0.23 -6.83
C CYS A 21 0.60 0.17 -8.27
N GLY A 22 0.28 1.42 -8.65
CA GLY A 22 0.54 1.94 -10.01
C GLY A 22 2.01 1.85 -10.41
N GLN A 23 2.94 2.12 -9.47
CA GLN A 23 4.38 1.99 -9.71
C GLN A 23 4.78 0.53 -9.98
N ILE A 24 4.27 -0.44 -9.21
CA ILE A 24 4.58 -1.86 -9.45
C ILE A 24 4.06 -2.30 -10.81
N LEU A 25 2.85 -1.88 -11.21
CA LEU A 25 2.32 -2.19 -12.54
C LEU A 25 3.19 -1.57 -13.64
N ALA A 26 3.69 -0.34 -13.46
CA ALA A 26 4.61 0.32 -14.37
C ALA A 26 5.96 -0.42 -14.46
N ASP A 27 6.53 -0.85 -13.31
CA ASP A 27 7.76 -1.64 -13.27
C ASP A 27 7.61 -2.99 -14.00
N LEU A 28 6.40 -3.54 -14.04
CA LEU A 28 6.07 -4.76 -14.79
C LEU A 28 5.78 -4.49 -16.27
N GLY A 29 5.82 -3.24 -16.73
CA GLY A 29 5.73 -2.85 -18.13
C GLY A 29 4.38 -2.29 -18.57
N ALA A 30 3.44 -2.02 -17.66
CA ALA A 30 2.20 -1.31 -17.98
C ALA A 30 2.47 0.17 -18.30
N GLU A 31 1.68 0.75 -19.20
CA GLU A 31 1.62 2.19 -19.41
C GLU A 31 0.77 2.82 -18.32
N VAL A 32 1.38 3.54 -17.38
CA VAL A 32 0.66 4.16 -16.26
C VAL A 32 0.57 5.67 -16.46
N ILE A 33 -0.66 6.17 -16.58
CA ILE A 33 -0.99 7.59 -16.71
C ILE A 33 -1.54 8.06 -15.37
N LYS A 34 -0.70 8.79 -14.62
CA LYS A 34 -1.10 9.39 -13.34
C LYS A 34 -1.70 10.76 -13.56
N ILE A 35 -2.92 10.95 -13.06
CA ILE A 35 -3.58 12.25 -13.08
C ILE A 35 -3.25 13.01 -11.81
N GLU A 36 -2.75 14.22 -11.98
CA GLU A 36 -2.38 15.09 -10.88
C GLU A 36 -3.12 16.44 -10.97
N ARG A 37 -3.33 17.09 -9.82
CA ARG A 37 -3.95 18.42 -9.80
C ARG A 37 -3.02 19.43 -10.48
N PRO A 38 -3.54 20.32 -11.35
CA PRO A 38 -2.75 21.38 -11.93
C PRO A 38 -2.04 22.24 -10.86
N LYS A 39 -0.82 22.68 -11.15
CA LYS A 39 0.04 23.55 -10.32
C LYS A 39 0.58 22.91 -9.03
N VAL A 40 -0.18 22.07 -8.34
CA VAL A 40 0.23 21.50 -7.04
C VAL A 40 0.67 20.02 -7.13
N GLY A 41 0.09 19.25 -8.06
CA GLY A 41 0.38 17.82 -8.21
C GLY A 41 -0.19 16.96 -7.09
N ASP A 42 0.44 15.81 -6.87
CA ASP A 42 0.19 14.93 -5.74
C ASP A 42 0.64 15.60 -4.43
N ASP A 43 -0.12 15.39 -3.35
CA ASP A 43 0.17 15.99 -2.04
C ASP A 43 1.59 15.65 -1.54
N THR A 44 2.09 14.45 -1.89
CA THR A 44 3.43 13.99 -1.51
C THR A 44 4.57 14.79 -2.14
N ARG A 45 4.33 15.52 -3.22
CA ARG A 45 5.35 16.42 -3.78
C ARG A 45 5.84 17.44 -2.76
N MET A 46 4.96 17.84 -1.81
CA MET A 46 5.27 18.83 -0.78
C MET A 46 5.73 18.19 0.55
N TRP A 47 5.89 16.87 0.62
CA TRP A 47 6.29 16.17 1.84
C TRP A 47 7.82 16.00 1.94
N GLY A 48 8.52 17.08 1.85
CA GLY A 48 9.96 17.19 2.09
C GLY A 48 10.26 18.08 3.29
N PRO A 49 11.53 18.23 3.72
CA PRO A 49 12.73 17.61 3.13
C PRO A 49 12.81 16.10 3.37
N PRO A 50 13.63 15.35 2.62
CA PRO A 50 14.55 15.85 1.57
C PRO A 50 13.83 16.09 0.23
N TRP A 51 14.42 17.01 -0.55
CA TRP A 51 14.00 17.31 -1.91
C TRP A 51 15.03 16.77 -2.91
N MET A 52 14.56 16.36 -4.08
CA MET A 52 15.47 16.13 -5.21
C MET A 52 16.15 17.45 -5.56
N LEU A 53 17.44 17.38 -5.85
CA LEU A 53 18.21 18.53 -6.30
C LEU A 53 18.26 18.53 -7.83
N ASP A 54 18.25 19.72 -8.42
CA ASP A 54 18.56 19.91 -9.83
C ASP A 54 20.07 19.82 -10.10
N ASN A 55 20.47 20.00 -11.35
CA ASN A 55 21.86 19.94 -11.75
C ASN A 55 22.76 21.05 -11.15
N GLU A 56 22.14 22.10 -10.62
CA GLU A 56 22.80 23.24 -9.98
C GLU A 56 22.84 23.10 -8.46
N GLY A 57 22.24 22.01 -7.92
CA GLY A 57 22.15 21.72 -6.49
C GLY A 57 21.03 22.44 -5.78
N ALA A 58 20.12 23.09 -6.52
CA ALA A 58 18.93 23.72 -5.93
C ALA A 58 17.81 22.71 -5.70
N ALA A 59 17.05 22.90 -4.61
CA ALA A 59 15.94 22.03 -4.29
C ALA A 59 14.80 22.18 -5.31
N THR A 60 14.36 21.05 -5.86
CA THR A 60 13.20 20.97 -6.74
C THR A 60 11.91 20.92 -5.92
N ARG A 61 10.75 20.77 -6.59
CA ARG A 61 9.45 20.50 -5.95
C ARG A 61 9.13 19.01 -5.87
N GLU A 62 10.14 18.15 -5.95
CA GLU A 62 9.99 16.70 -5.88
C GLU A 62 10.61 16.16 -4.60
N SER A 63 9.75 15.75 -3.67
CA SER A 63 10.19 15.16 -2.41
C SER A 63 10.69 13.72 -2.63
N GLY A 64 11.54 13.24 -1.73
CA GLY A 64 11.90 11.83 -1.67
C GLY A 64 10.67 10.91 -1.50
N TYR A 65 9.60 11.40 -0.84
CA TYR A 65 8.36 10.66 -0.68
C TYR A 65 7.63 10.47 -2.02
N TYR A 66 7.51 11.52 -2.83
CA TYR A 66 6.92 11.42 -4.16
C TYR A 66 7.67 10.42 -5.05
N GLN A 67 9.01 10.47 -5.01
CA GLN A 67 9.87 9.61 -5.82
C GLN A 67 9.74 8.12 -5.46
N CYS A 68 9.44 7.78 -4.21
CA CYS A 68 9.36 6.37 -3.80
C CYS A 68 8.17 5.61 -4.41
N THR A 69 7.17 6.32 -4.99
CA THR A 69 5.92 5.70 -5.48
C THR A 69 5.54 6.05 -6.92
N ASN A 70 6.33 6.87 -7.62
CA ASN A 70 5.88 7.41 -8.91
C ASN A 70 6.86 7.21 -10.08
N ARG A 71 7.90 6.39 -9.92
CA ARG A 71 8.79 6.06 -11.06
C ARG A 71 8.02 5.33 -12.15
N ASN A 72 8.48 5.48 -13.39
CA ASN A 72 7.95 4.83 -14.59
C ASN A 72 6.50 5.20 -14.94
N LYS A 73 5.98 6.32 -14.42
CA LYS A 73 4.64 6.83 -14.75
C LYS A 73 4.72 8.08 -15.62
N TYR A 74 3.72 8.25 -16.47
CA TYR A 74 3.44 9.53 -17.11
C TYR A 74 2.58 10.37 -16.17
N SER A 75 3.01 11.59 -15.85
CA SER A 75 2.23 12.54 -15.05
C SER A 75 1.49 13.51 -15.97
N VAL A 76 0.17 13.61 -15.80
CA VAL A 76 -0.69 14.51 -16.56
C VAL A 76 -1.49 15.39 -15.62
N ALA A 77 -1.40 16.72 -15.82
CA ALA A 77 -2.10 17.67 -14.99
C ALA A 77 -3.54 17.90 -15.50
N ILE A 78 -4.54 17.35 -14.80
CA ILE A 78 -5.97 17.51 -15.12
C ILE A 78 -6.73 17.85 -13.83
N ASP A 79 -7.57 18.90 -13.89
CA ASP A 79 -8.47 19.24 -12.80
C ASP A 79 -9.79 18.46 -12.92
N ILE A 80 -9.96 17.44 -12.10
CA ILE A 80 -11.16 16.60 -12.06
C ILE A 80 -12.42 17.35 -11.57
N ALA A 81 -12.27 18.53 -11.01
CA ALA A 81 -13.41 19.33 -10.58
C ALA A 81 -14.05 20.10 -11.75
N THR A 82 -13.38 20.21 -12.89
CA THR A 82 -13.89 20.87 -14.09
C THR A 82 -14.56 19.88 -15.03
N GLU A 83 -15.60 20.31 -15.74
CA GLU A 83 -16.29 19.50 -16.73
C GLU A 83 -15.36 18.98 -17.84
N GLN A 84 -14.47 19.88 -18.34
CA GLN A 84 -13.46 19.51 -19.34
C GLN A 84 -12.48 18.46 -18.81
N GLY A 85 -12.04 18.59 -17.54
CA GLY A 85 -11.16 17.61 -16.91
C GLY A 85 -11.82 16.25 -16.76
N GLN A 86 -13.08 16.21 -16.37
CA GLN A 86 -13.87 14.97 -16.27
C GLN A 86 -14.02 14.31 -17.64
N GLU A 87 -14.30 15.10 -18.69
CA GLU A 87 -14.42 14.56 -20.06
C GLU A 87 -13.11 13.95 -20.55
N LEU A 88 -11.98 14.64 -20.34
CA LEU A 88 -10.66 14.10 -20.70
C LEU A 88 -10.37 12.77 -19.98
N ILE A 89 -10.71 12.66 -18.69
CA ILE A 89 -10.52 11.42 -17.94
C ILE A 89 -11.42 10.31 -18.46
N ARG A 90 -12.68 10.60 -18.79
CA ARG A 90 -13.59 9.63 -19.42
C ARG A 90 -13.06 9.14 -20.77
N GLU A 91 -12.49 10.04 -21.59
CA GLU A 91 -11.87 9.65 -22.87
C GLU A 91 -10.67 8.70 -22.66
N ILE A 92 -9.81 8.99 -21.66
CA ILE A 92 -8.70 8.08 -21.33
C ILE A 92 -9.24 6.74 -20.82
N ALA A 93 -10.28 6.73 -19.99
CA ALA A 93 -10.88 5.54 -19.42
C ALA A 93 -11.49 4.59 -20.48
N LYS A 94 -11.98 5.11 -21.62
CA LYS A 94 -12.47 4.27 -22.73
C LYS A 94 -11.43 3.31 -23.28
N THR A 95 -10.14 3.66 -23.16
CA THR A 95 -9.02 2.86 -23.66
C THR A 95 -8.12 2.31 -22.55
N ALA A 96 -8.45 2.59 -21.30
CA ALA A 96 -7.72 2.05 -20.16
C ALA A 96 -8.16 0.62 -19.86
N ASP A 97 -7.23 -0.21 -19.44
CA ASP A 97 -7.49 -1.55 -18.93
C ASP A 97 -7.83 -1.52 -17.44
N VAL A 98 -7.22 -0.57 -16.72
CA VAL A 98 -7.30 -0.46 -15.26
C VAL A 98 -7.51 0.99 -14.86
N VAL A 99 -8.36 1.22 -13.87
CA VAL A 99 -8.44 2.47 -13.09
C VAL A 99 -8.04 2.16 -11.64
N ILE A 100 -7.20 3.01 -11.06
CA ILE A 100 -6.86 2.97 -9.63
C ILE A 100 -7.26 4.30 -9.02
N GLU A 101 -8.01 4.27 -7.92
CA GLU A 101 -8.36 5.47 -7.18
C GLU A 101 -8.35 5.22 -5.67
N ASN A 102 -8.16 6.27 -4.86
CA ASN A 102 -8.23 6.20 -3.41
C ASN A 102 -8.91 7.46 -2.82
N TYR A 103 -9.97 7.88 -3.46
CA TYR A 103 -10.82 8.96 -2.97
C TYR A 103 -11.76 8.45 -1.87
N LYS A 104 -12.36 9.38 -1.15
CA LYS A 104 -13.41 9.05 -0.18
C LYS A 104 -14.56 8.32 -0.89
N ALA A 105 -15.11 7.28 -0.26
CA ALA A 105 -16.23 6.50 -0.79
C ALA A 105 -17.36 7.40 -1.36
N GLY A 106 -17.83 7.08 -2.56
CA GLY A 106 -18.88 7.80 -3.28
C GLY A 106 -18.48 9.17 -3.85
N SER A 107 -17.30 9.71 -3.52
CA SER A 107 -16.95 11.08 -3.91
C SER A 107 -16.70 11.30 -5.40
N LEU A 108 -16.42 10.25 -6.16
CA LEU A 108 -16.21 10.32 -7.61
C LEU A 108 -17.51 10.25 -8.41
N GLU A 109 -18.63 9.84 -7.81
CA GLU A 109 -19.95 9.75 -8.46
C GLU A 109 -20.38 11.08 -9.06
N LYS A 110 -20.24 12.17 -8.29
CA LYS A 110 -20.59 13.53 -8.74
C LYS A 110 -19.81 14.02 -9.96
N TYR A 111 -18.70 13.35 -10.29
CA TYR A 111 -17.85 13.65 -11.44
C TYR A 111 -18.07 12.67 -12.61
N GLY A 112 -18.88 11.62 -12.40
CA GLY A 112 -19.04 10.55 -13.37
C GLY A 112 -17.75 9.78 -13.63
N LEU A 113 -16.91 9.64 -12.59
CA LEU A 113 -15.61 8.95 -12.60
C LEU A 113 -15.60 7.73 -11.67
N ASP A 114 -16.74 7.37 -11.10
CA ASP A 114 -16.97 6.16 -10.33
C ASP A 114 -17.04 4.92 -11.25
N TYR A 115 -17.00 3.74 -10.63
CA TYR A 115 -17.06 2.48 -11.38
C TYR A 115 -18.30 2.37 -12.27
N ALA A 116 -19.48 2.69 -11.73
CA ALA A 116 -20.74 2.54 -12.48
C ALA A 116 -20.74 3.40 -13.75
N SER A 117 -20.25 4.63 -13.67
CA SER A 117 -20.16 5.56 -14.79
C SER A 117 -19.11 5.11 -15.82
N LEU A 118 -17.91 4.73 -15.38
CA LEU A 118 -16.83 4.35 -16.30
C LEU A 118 -17.03 2.97 -16.91
N ASN A 119 -17.67 2.04 -16.21
CA ASN A 119 -18.00 0.71 -16.73
C ASN A 119 -19.02 0.76 -17.88
N GLN A 120 -19.91 1.77 -17.89
CA GLN A 120 -20.82 1.98 -19.04
C GLN A 120 -20.06 2.39 -20.31
N LEU A 121 -18.94 3.10 -20.16
CA LEU A 121 -18.08 3.52 -21.27
C LEU A 121 -17.12 2.40 -21.71
N ASN A 122 -16.69 1.59 -20.77
CA ASN A 122 -15.73 0.51 -20.98
C ASN A 122 -16.06 -0.71 -20.10
N PRO A 123 -16.91 -1.65 -20.58
CA PRO A 123 -17.28 -2.84 -19.82
C PRO A 123 -16.11 -3.79 -19.48
N ASN A 124 -14.97 -3.62 -20.15
CA ASN A 124 -13.76 -4.41 -19.91
C ASN A 124 -12.86 -3.81 -18.82
N LEU A 125 -13.26 -2.69 -18.24
CA LEU A 125 -12.46 -1.95 -17.27
C LEU A 125 -12.34 -2.69 -15.94
N VAL A 126 -11.13 -2.91 -15.48
CA VAL A 126 -10.84 -3.29 -14.09
C VAL A 126 -10.73 -2.01 -13.26
N TYR A 127 -11.60 -1.84 -12.29
CA TYR A 127 -11.64 -0.64 -11.45
C TYR A 127 -11.28 -1.00 -10.01
N CYS A 128 -10.17 -0.46 -9.50
CA CYS A 128 -9.70 -0.69 -8.13
C CYS A 128 -9.89 0.55 -7.28
N SER A 129 -10.82 0.47 -6.34
CA SER A 129 -11.07 1.50 -5.34
C SER A 129 -10.43 1.11 -4.01
N ILE A 130 -9.59 1.99 -3.46
CA ILE A 130 -8.83 1.75 -2.23
C ILE A 130 -9.29 2.76 -1.18
N THR A 131 -9.85 2.28 -0.07
CA THR A 131 -10.31 3.15 1.03
C THR A 131 -9.83 2.63 2.38
N GLY A 132 -10.06 3.38 3.45
CA GLY A 132 -9.71 2.96 4.80
C GLY A 132 -10.51 1.74 5.29
N PHE A 133 -11.82 1.71 4.96
CA PHE A 133 -12.79 0.80 5.56
C PHE A 133 -13.70 0.09 4.55
N GLY A 134 -13.40 0.19 3.25
CA GLY A 134 -14.26 -0.33 2.17
C GLY A 134 -15.33 0.67 1.73
N GLN A 135 -16.05 0.33 0.66
CA GLN A 135 -17.10 1.17 0.07
C GLN A 135 -18.44 1.01 0.79
N THR A 136 -18.58 0.00 1.64
CA THR A 136 -19.80 -0.35 2.36
C THR A 136 -19.53 -0.52 3.84
N GLY A 137 -20.60 -0.57 4.63
CA GLY A 137 -20.51 -0.77 6.07
C GLY A 137 -20.51 0.54 6.89
N PRO A 138 -20.52 0.43 8.22
CA PRO A 138 -20.77 1.57 9.12
C PRO A 138 -19.65 2.63 9.11
N ARG A 139 -18.46 2.30 8.61
CA ARG A 139 -17.29 3.19 8.58
C ARG A 139 -16.85 3.60 7.17
N ALA A 140 -17.63 3.28 6.14
CA ALA A 140 -17.26 3.57 4.74
C ALA A 140 -16.96 5.06 4.49
N GLU A 141 -17.60 5.96 5.21
CA GLU A 141 -17.41 7.40 5.08
C GLU A 141 -16.21 7.95 5.88
N GLU A 142 -15.63 7.14 6.78
CA GLU A 142 -14.50 7.57 7.60
C GLU A 142 -13.20 7.58 6.79
N PRO A 143 -12.33 8.58 6.99
CA PRO A 143 -11.00 8.56 6.40
C PRO A 143 -10.13 7.50 7.09
N GLY A 144 -9.45 6.66 6.32
CA GLY A 144 -8.45 5.72 6.82
C GLY A 144 -7.06 6.11 6.38
N TYR A 145 -6.15 6.26 7.34
CA TYR A 145 -4.74 6.48 7.11
C TYR A 145 -3.93 5.34 7.75
N ASP A 146 -2.80 5.01 7.16
CA ASP A 146 -1.90 3.94 7.64
C ASP A 146 -1.78 3.89 9.17
N PHE A 147 -1.42 5.00 9.81
CA PHE A 147 -1.19 5.04 11.25
C PHE A 147 -2.44 4.70 12.08
N ILE A 148 -3.61 5.21 11.67
CA ILE A 148 -4.88 4.91 12.33
C ILE A 148 -5.21 3.43 12.17
N ILE A 149 -5.02 2.88 10.97
CA ILE A 149 -5.29 1.46 10.68
C ILE A 149 -4.31 0.55 11.43
N GLN A 150 -3.03 0.90 11.54
CA GLN A 150 -2.09 0.15 12.38
C GLN A 150 -2.58 0.04 13.83
N GLY A 151 -3.14 1.13 14.38
CA GLY A 151 -3.72 1.13 15.71
C GLY A 151 -4.98 0.27 15.82
N MET A 152 -5.94 0.49 14.92
CA MET A 152 -7.26 -0.16 14.96
C MET A 152 -7.21 -1.65 14.66
N SER A 153 -6.33 -2.08 13.78
CA SER A 153 -6.18 -3.50 13.39
C SER A 153 -5.52 -4.36 14.46
N GLY A 154 -4.91 -3.75 15.48
CA GLY A 154 -4.14 -4.48 16.49
C GLY A 154 -2.65 -4.64 16.17
N LEU A 155 -2.15 -4.20 15.00
CA LEU A 155 -0.72 -4.31 14.68
C LEU A 155 0.14 -3.61 15.72
N MET A 156 -0.22 -2.40 16.15
CA MET A 156 0.53 -1.66 17.17
C MET A 156 0.51 -2.35 18.54
N SER A 157 -0.55 -3.10 18.85
CA SER A 157 -0.64 -3.82 20.14
C SER A 157 0.35 -4.97 20.26
N ILE A 158 0.83 -5.52 19.15
CA ILE A 158 1.81 -6.62 19.10
C ILE A 158 3.20 -6.15 18.68
N THR A 159 3.37 -4.87 18.31
CA THR A 159 4.63 -4.28 17.85
C THR A 159 5.26 -3.42 18.95
N GLY A 160 6.54 -3.63 19.21
CA GLY A 160 7.31 -2.90 20.23
C GLY A 160 7.88 -3.81 21.31
N GLU A 161 8.61 -3.22 22.25
CA GLU A 161 9.16 -3.91 23.42
C GLU A 161 8.04 -4.34 24.39
N LYS A 162 8.34 -5.34 25.24
CA LYS A 162 7.41 -5.78 26.29
C LYS A 162 7.03 -4.61 27.20
N ASP A 163 5.79 -4.61 27.68
CA ASP A 163 5.25 -3.49 28.48
C ASP A 163 6.08 -3.17 29.73
N GLU A 164 6.66 -4.20 30.35
CA GLU A 164 7.46 -4.08 31.57
C GLU A 164 8.92 -3.68 31.29
N SER A 165 9.34 -3.60 30.02
CA SER A 165 10.69 -3.23 29.62
C SER A 165 10.84 -1.71 29.50
N PRO A 166 12.05 -1.17 29.71
CA PRO A 166 12.32 0.24 29.37
C PRO A 166 12.00 0.53 27.91
N GLY A 167 11.17 1.55 27.66
CA GLY A 167 10.66 1.87 26.32
C GLY A 167 9.53 0.97 25.83
N GLY A 168 8.94 0.15 26.70
CA GLY A 168 7.75 -0.68 26.42
C GLY A 168 6.55 0.16 26.04
N GLY A 169 5.63 -0.45 25.28
CA GLY A 169 4.38 0.17 24.82
C GLY A 169 4.10 -0.11 23.34
N ALA A 170 2.90 0.24 22.91
CA ALA A 170 2.45 0.08 21.54
C ALA A 170 3.22 0.99 20.58
N GLN A 171 3.77 0.44 19.52
CA GLN A 171 4.55 1.17 18.54
C GLN A 171 4.06 0.89 17.13
N LYS A 172 4.06 1.93 16.28
CA LYS A 172 3.85 1.72 14.85
C LYS A 172 5.09 1.12 14.20
N VAL A 173 4.89 0.46 13.07
CA VAL A 173 6.00 0.09 12.18
C VAL A 173 6.63 1.36 11.59
N GLY A 174 7.93 1.37 11.37
CA GLY A 174 8.68 2.55 10.94
C GLY A 174 8.26 3.10 9.58
N VAL A 175 7.86 2.22 8.66
CA VAL A 175 7.28 2.59 7.35
C VAL A 175 5.75 2.55 7.41
N ALA A 176 5.07 3.15 6.43
CA ALA A 176 3.62 3.05 6.24
C ALA A 176 3.24 1.66 5.71
N VAL A 177 3.36 0.64 6.57
CA VAL A 177 3.29 -0.78 6.20
C VAL A 177 1.92 -1.19 5.69
N VAL A 178 0.85 -0.60 6.22
CA VAL A 178 -0.53 -0.86 5.79
C VAL A 178 -0.73 -0.39 4.35
N ASP A 179 -0.29 0.82 4.04
CA ASP A 179 -0.35 1.37 2.68
C ASP A 179 0.43 0.48 1.69
N ILE A 180 1.66 0.10 2.04
CA ILE A 180 2.51 -0.74 1.19
C ILE A 180 1.85 -2.11 0.94
N GLN A 181 1.38 -2.77 2.00
CA GLN A 181 0.71 -4.07 1.88
C GLN A 181 -0.57 -3.97 1.07
N THR A 182 -1.39 -2.95 1.31
CA THR A 182 -2.62 -2.74 0.54
C THR A 182 -2.32 -2.47 -0.93
N GLY A 183 -1.27 -1.71 -1.25
CA GLY A 183 -0.82 -1.52 -2.63
C GLY A 183 -0.38 -2.81 -3.31
N LEU A 184 0.27 -3.74 -2.57
CA LEU A 184 0.60 -5.08 -3.06
C LEU A 184 -0.67 -5.92 -3.28
N TYR A 185 -1.61 -5.93 -2.35
CA TYR A 185 -2.90 -6.61 -2.52
C TYR A 185 -3.68 -6.06 -3.71
N ALA A 186 -3.70 -4.73 -3.90
CA ALA A 186 -4.28 -4.11 -5.08
C ALA A 186 -3.64 -4.62 -6.38
N THR A 187 -2.31 -4.69 -6.40
CA THR A 187 -1.57 -5.21 -7.57
C THR A 187 -1.96 -6.66 -7.87
N VAL A 188 -2.05 -7.52 -6.86
CA VAL A 188 -2.46 -8.92 -7.03
C VAL A 188 -3.90 -9.02 -7.53
N ALA A 189 -4.82 -8.27 -6.90
CA ALA A 189 -6.24 -8.28 -7.28
C ALA A 189 -6.46 -7.77 -8.72
N ILE A 190 -5.76 -6.70 -9.12
CA ILE A 190 -5.81 -6.18 -10.49
C ILE A 190 -5.31 -7.23 -11.49
N GLN A 191 -4.17 -7.88 -11.22
CA GLN A 191 -3.63 -8.90 -12.12
C GLN A 191 -4.57 -10.11 -12.21
N ALA A 192 -5.19 -10.53 -11.09
CA ALA A 192 -6.19 -11.60 -11.09
C ALA A 192 -7.43 -11.22 -11.91
N ALA A 193 -7.91 -9.98 -11.80
CA ALA A 193 -9.04 -9.48 -12.59
C ALA A 193 -8.70 -9.38 -14.09
N LEU A 194 -7.49 -8.93 -14.44
CA LEU A 194 -7.03 -8.92 -15.84
C LEU A 194 -6.92 -10.34 -16.43
N LEU A 195 -6.47 -11.31 -15.63
CA LEU A 195 -6.44 -12.72 -16.05
C LEU A 195 -7.85 -13.28 -16.23
N ALA A 196 -8.75 -13.04 -15.27
CA ALA A 196 -10.14 -13.47 -15.35
C ALA A 196 -10.85 -12.87 -16.56
N ARG A 197 -10.57 -11.61 -16.90
CA ARG A 197 -11.12 -10.92 -18.08
C ARG A 197 -10.83 -11.64 -19.39
N GLN A 198 -9.69 -12.33 -19.51
CA GLN A 198 -9.36 -13.10 -20.72
C GLN A 198 -10.37 -14.23 -20.99
N HIS A 199 -11.02 -14.73 -19.94
CA HIS A 199 -12.01 -15.81 -20.04
C HIS A 199 -13.46 -15.29 -20.02
N THR A 200 -13.71 -14.23 -19.26
CA THR A 200 -15.06 -13.69 -19.05
C THR A 200 -15.46 -12.63 -20.10
N GLY A 201 -14.47 -11.96 -20.69
CA GLY A 201 -14.67 -10.81 -21.56
C GLY A 201 -15.14 -9.54 -20.83
N CYS A 202 -15.15 -9.54 -19.50
CA CYS A 202 -15.64 -8.43 -18.67
C CYS A 202 -14.60 -7.97 -17.67
N GLY A 203 -14.57 -6.67 -17.40
CA GLY A 203 -13.81 -6.10 -16.28
C GLY A 203 -14.41 -6.44 -14.92
N GLN A 204 -13.79 -5.95 -13.86
CA GLN A 204 -14.26 -6.19 -12.49
C GLN A 204 -14.08 -4.93 -11.63
N TYR A 205 -14.99 -4.77 -10.66
CA TYR A 205 -14.83 -3.84 -9.57
C TYR A 205 -14.09 -4.50 -8.40
N ILE A 206 -13.06 -3.83 -7.89
CA ILE A 206 -12.28 -4.25 -6.74
C ILE A 206 -12.48 -3.20 -5.65
N ASP A 207 -13.17 -3.57 -4.59
CA ASP A 207 -13.28 -2.79 -3.36
C ASP A 207 -12.23 -3.29 -2.36
N LEU A 208 -11.23 -2.46 -2.05
CA LEU A 208 -10.11 -2.83 -1.22
C LEU A 208 -9.99 -1.91 0.01
N SER A 209 -10.10 -2.51 1.19
CA SER A 209 -10.01 -1.81 2.47
C SER A 209 -8.62 -1.96 3.10
N LEU A 210 -8.04 -0.85 3.55
CA LEU A 210 -6.80 -0.87 4.32
C LEU A 210 -6.93 -1.73 5.59
N LEU A 211 -8.08 -1.63 6.28
CA LEU A 211 -8.33 -2.38 7.51
C LEU A 211 -8.37 -3.89 7.26
N ASP A 212 -9.08 -4.32 6.21
CA ASP A 212 -9.22 -5.75 5.90
C ASP A 212 -7.87 -6.37 5.54
N VAL A 213 -7.07 -5.66 4.73
CA VAL A 213 -5.71 -6.09 4.39
C VAL A 213 -4.85 -6.19 5.64
N GLN A 214 -4.90 -5.18 6.52
CA GLN A 214 -4.06 -5.21 7.72
C GLN A 214 -4.50 -6.30 8.69
N VAL A 215 -5.79 -6.56 8.85
CA VAL A 215 -6.28 -7.68 9.68
C VAL A 215 -5.83 -9.02 9.10
N ALA A 216 -5.93 -9.21 7.78
CA ALA A 216 -5.45 -10.42 7.12
C ALA A 216 -3.93 -10.61 7.32
N THR A 217 -3.15 -9.52 7.31
CA THR A 217 -1.68 -9.58 7.47
C THR A 217 -1.21 -9.71 8.92
N LEU A 218 -2.10 -9.74 9.92
CA LEU A 218 -1.74 -10.19 11.27
C LEU A 218 -1.35 -11.69 11.30
N ALA A 219 -1.73 -12.44 10.29
CA ALA A 219 -1.30 -13.82 10.03
C ALA A 219 -1.41 -14.72 11.26
N ASN A 220 -0.27 -15.31 11.73
CA ASN A 220 -0.24 -16.20 12.87
C ASN A 220 -0.70 -15.54 14.19
N GLN A 221 -0.50 -14.25 14.38
CA GLN A 221 -0.95 -13.55 15.59
C GLN A 221 -2.48 -13.43 15.62
N GLY A 222 -3.10 -13.13 14.47
CA GLY A 222 -4.56 -13.15 14.31
C GLY A 222 -5.12 -14.56 14.55
N MET A 223 -4.48 -15.61 13.99
CA MET A 223 -4.90 -17.00 14.18
C MET A 223 -4.69 -17.47 15.61
N ASN A 224 -3.64 -17.05 16.31
CA ASN A 224 -3.44 -17.35 17.73
C ASN A 224 -4.62 -16.84 18.56
N TYR A 225 -5.09 -15.61 18.29
CA TYR A 225 -6.27 -15.08 18.95
C TYR A 225 -7.54 -15.87 18.63
N LEU A 226 -7.81 -16.12 17.36
CA LEU A 226 -9.02 -16.84 16.91
C LEU A 226 -9.09 -18.27 17.48
N THR A 227 -7.92 -18.89 17.68
CA THR A 227 -7.84 -20.28 18.20
C THR A 227 -7.94 -20.35 19.73
N SER A 228 -7.33 -19.37 20.43
CA SER A 228 -7.22 -19.43 21.89
C SER A 228 -8.19 -18.51 22.64
N GLY A 229 -8.74 -17.50 21.97
CA GLY A 229 -9.49 -16.41 22.61
C GLY A 229 -8.63 -15.44 23.43
N VAL A 230 -7.29 -15.63 23.43
CA VAL A 230 -6.35 -14.81 24.20
C VAL A 230 -5.67 -13.80 23.27
N ALA A 231 -5.82 -12.51 23.57
CA ALA A 231 -5.18 -11.45 22.80
C ALA A 231 -3.66 -11.55 22.89
N PRO A 232 -2.95 -11.56 21.74
CA PRO A 232 -1.49 -11.57 21.71
C PRO A 232 -0.90 -10.35 22.42
N LYS A 233 0.25 -10.56 23.08
CA LYS A 233 1.00 -9.50 23.76
C LYS A 233 2.24 -9.12 22.96
N ARG A 234 2.76 -7.92 23.20
CA ARG A 234 4.07 -7.50 22.69
C ARG A 234 5.17 -8.39 23.28
N MET A 235 6.04 -8.87 22.44
CA MET A 235 7.12 -9.78 22.84
C MET A 235 8.51 -9.25 22.47
N GLY A 236 8.62 -7.99 22.03
CA GLY A 236 9.85 -7.46 21.46
C GLY A 236 10.28 -8.30 20.26
N ASN A 237 11.52 -8.74 20.25
CA ASN A 237 12.07 -9.56 19.19
C ASN A 237 11.85 -11.09 19.38
N ASN A 238 10.99 -11.49 20.31
CA ASN A 238 10.70 -12.90 20.54
C ASN A 238 9.57 -13.40 19.65
N HIS A 239 9.67 -14.63 19.17
CA HIS A 239 8.59 -15.25 18.41
C HIS A 239 7.52 -15.84 19.35
N PRO A 240 6.21 -15.64 19.08
CA PRO A 240 5.13 -16.10 19.96
C PRO A 240 4.99 -17.62 20.03
N ASN A 241 5.36 -18.34 18.97
CA ASN A 241 5.11 -19.79 18.85
C ASN A 241 6.39 -20.63 18.74
N ILE A 242 7.57 -20.02 18.57
CA ILE A 242 8.83 -20.74 18.31
C ILE A 242 9.88 -20.34 19.34
N VAL A 243 10.34 -21.31 20.13
CA VAL A 243 11.39 -21.13 21.13
C VAL A 243 12.76 -21.05 20.44
N HIS A 244 13.64 -20.21 20.98
CA HIS A 244 14.95 -19.81 20.44
C HIS A 244 14.93 -18.91 19.19
N PHE A 245 13.77 -18.51 18.72
CA PHE A 245 13.66 -17.47 17.69
C PHE A 245 13.56 -16.09 18.36
N GLN A 246 14.72 -15.54 18.73
CA GLN A 246 14.79 -14.30 19.51
C GLN A 246 16.16 -13.64 19.40
N THR A 247 16.28 -12.45 19.98
CA THR A 247 17.54 -11.74 20.13
C THR A 247 18.20 -12.10 21.45
N PHE A 248 19.49 -12.41 21.44
CA PHE A 248 20.32 -12.61 22.63
C PHE A 248 21.33 -11.49 22.77
N LYS A 249 21.50 -10.96 23.98
CA LYS A 249 22.49 -9.93 24.28
C LYS A 249 23.84 -10.60 24.58
N ALA A 250 24.83 -10.37 23.75
CA ALA A 250 26.22 -10.74 24.04
C ALA A 250 26.95 -9.57 24.74
N LYS A 251 28.19 -9.79 25.15
CA LYS A 251 28.97 -8.78 25.92
C LYS A 251 29.16 -7.48 25.12
N ASP A 252 29.30 -7.57 23.83
CA ASP A 252 29.64 -6.46 22.92
C ASP A 252 28.62 -6.20 21.80
N LYS A 253 27.72 -7.18 21.54
CA LYS A 253 26.76 -7.13 20.43
C LYS A 253 25.47 -7.89 20.76
N SER A 254 24.44 -7.69 19.93
CA SER A 254 23.25 -8.54 19.95
C SER A 254 23.34 -9.62 18.87
N LEU A 255 22.90 -10.82 19.20
CA LEU A 255 22.84 -11.98 18.31
C LEU A 255 21.39 -12.27 17.98
N LEU A 256 21.10 -12.52 16.70
CA LEU A 256 19.79 -13.04 16.26
C LEU A 256 19.91 -14.57 16.17
N SER A 257 19.00 -15.29 16.81
CA SER A 257 18.87 -16.74 16.66
C SER A 257 17.60 -17.08 15.89
N PRO A 258 17.68 -17.44 14.60
CA PRO A 258 16.52 -17.84 13.79
C PRO A 258 16.26 -19.33 13.85
N VAL A 259 16.50 -20.02 14.97
CA VAL A 259 16.37 -21.48 15.06
C VAL A 259 14.90 -21.87 15.14
N ALA A 260 14.35 -22.32 14.02
CA ALA A 260 12.96 -22.76 13.91
C ALA A 260 12.75 -24.27 14.18
N MET A 261 13.80 -25.09 14.14
CA MET A 261 13.72 -26.56 14.36
C MET A 261 14.93 -27.08 15.15
N ILE A 262 14.67 -27.96 16.11
CA ILE A 262 15.68 -28.60 16.99
C ILE A 262 16.70 -29.42 16.19
N SER A 263 16.33 -29.92 15.01
CA SER A 263 17.20 -30.74 14.15
C SER A 263 18.31 -29.99 13.41
N ASN A 264 18.25 -28.66 13.35
CA ASN A 264 19.20 -27.83 12.62
C ASN A 264 19.85 -26.77 13.51
N LEU A 265 20.34 -27.14 14.68
CA LEU A 265 21.09 -26.29 15.61
C LEU A 265 22.48 -25.92 15.05
N LYS A 266 22.52 -25.34 13.86
CA LYS A 266 23.64 -24.48 13.44
C LYS A 266 23.27 -23.06 13.82
N ILE A 267 23.90 -22.54 14.87
CA ILE A 267 23.75 -21.17 15.30
C ILE A 267 24.33 -20.26 14.19
N TYR A 268 23.46 -19.66 13.40
CA TYR A 268 23.86 -18.57 12.52
C TYR A 268 23.84 -17.28 13.33
N ALA A 269 24.96 -16.97 13.99
CA ALA A 269 25.18 -15.67 14.57
C ALA A 269 25.45 -14.68 13.43
N LEU A 270 24.44 -13.90 13.01
CA LEU A 270 24.65 -12.75 12.14
C LEU A 270 24.94 -11.56 13.04
N PRO A 271 26.14 -10.94 12.94
CA PRO A 271 26.42 -9.71 13.66
C PRO A 271 25.52 -8.59 13.08
N LEU A 272 24.78 -7.90 13.96
CA LEU A 272 23.96 -6.72 13.62
C LEU A 272 24.78 -5.50 13.18
N SER A 273 26.07 -5.68 12.84
CA SER A 273 26.95 -4.63 12.35
C SER A 273 26.58 -4.03 10.99
N PHE A 274 25.53 -4.54 10.33
CA PHE A 274 25.01 -3.99 9.06
C PHE A 274 23.93 -2.90 9.26
N LEU A 275 23.55 -2.54 10.49
CA LEU A 275 22.50 -1.55 10.75
C LEU A 275 23.04 -0.18 11.22
N ASN A 276 24.34 0.09 11.03
CA ASN A 276 24.90 1.43 11.21
C ASN A 276 24.85 2.17 9.85
N TYR A 277 23.72 2.80 9.56
CA TYR A 277 23.61 3.93 8.66
C TYR A 277 22.87 5.06 9.36
#